data_3fce1150bb0f83dba892af6991579609
#
_entry.id   3fce1150bb0f83dba892af6991579609
#
_cell.length_a   1.000
_cell.length_b   1.000
_cell.length_c   1.000
_cell.angle_alpha   90.00
_cell.angle_beta   90.00
_cell.angle_gamma   90.00
#
_symmetry.space_group_name_H-M   'P 1'
#
loop_
_entity.id
_entity.type
_entity.pdbx_description
1 polymer ?
#
loop_
_entity_poly.entity_id
_entity_poly.type
_entity_poly.pdbx_seq_one_letter_code
_entity_poly.pdbx_strand_id
1 'polypeptide(L)'
;QTTPALYLGASVTLQRRFEPAMVLSAIKERRPTRLVLVPATIVALSEHPDFKTTDFSSIKSVTTGSTIVQKSVIDIFHDHNVPVIQNYGLTETGPVALYLRIDDAFSRVGSTGRGALHTRFRIVDDEDRDVPAGQSGELLLQGPNVLLEYWGDPASTCEALQNGWFRTGDIGYCDTDGYVYINDRKKDVVISGGENIYPAELEQVLDQIDGLADAAVVGMPDSKWGEVPVAVIALEADREIDNATLLSFFDGVLARFKHPKAVIRVDALPRNVMGKVLKHELRRLLADGTLLPG
;
A
#
# COMPACT_ATOMS: atom_id res chain seq x y z
N GLN A 1 13.15 6.21 -11.00
CA GLN A 1 12.80 7.56 -11.50
C GLN A 1 14.00 8.41 -11.88
N THR A 2 15.16 8.26 -11.24
CA THR A 2 16.38 9.02 -11.55
C THR A 2 16.85 8.81 -12.99
N THR A 3 16.94 7.55 -13.43
CA THR A 3 17.42 7.21 -14.78
C THR A 3 16.58 7.83 -15.90
N PRO A 4 15.23 7.70 -15.92
CA PRO A 4 14.41 8.36 -16.93
C PRO A 4 14.53 9.89 -16.91
N ALA A 5 14.61 10.49 -15.72
CA ALA A 5 14.76 11.93 -15.59
C ALA A 5 16.08 12.43 -16.23
N LEU A 6 17.19 11.78 -15.93
CA LEU A 6 18.49 12.09 -16.53
C LEU A 6 18.51 11.84 -18.04
N TYR A 7 17.90 10.75 -18.50
CA TYR A 7 17.78 10.44 -19.93
C TYR A 7 17.05 11.53 -20.71
N LEU A 8 16.04 12.15 -20.09
CA LEU A 8 15.28 13.27 -20.65
C LEU A 8 15.93 14.64 -20.45
N GLY A 9 17.16 14.70 -19.89
CA GLY A 9 17.89 15.93 -19.65
C GLY A 9 17.39 16.73 -18.45
N ALA A 10 16.61 16.13 -17.55
CA ALA A 10 16.16 16.79 -16.34
C ALA A 10 17.27 16.81 -15.27
N SER A 11 17.24 17.85 -14.43
CA SER A 11 18.10 17.90 -13.23
C SER A 11 17.51 17.05 -12.12
N VAL A 12 18.36 16.31 -11.41
CA VAL A 12 17.96 15.46 -10.27
C VAL A 12 18.67 15.93 -9.01
N THR A 13 17.90 16.24 -7.97
CA THR A 13 18.41 16.49 -6.62
C THR A 13 18.25 15.22 -5.81
N LEU A 14 19.37 14.58 -5.46
CA LEU A 14 19.41 13.38 -4.65
C LEU A 14 19.93 13.71 -3.25
N GLN A 15 19.14 13.40 -2.24
CA GLN A 15 19.58 13.54 -0.85
C GLN A 15 20.16 12.22 -0.35
N ARG A 16 21.24 12.27 0.43
CA ARG A 16 21.93 11.10 0.94
C ARG A 16 21.07 10.29 1.91
N ARG A 17 20.21 10.98 2.66
CA ARG A 17 19.23 10.43 3.59
C ARG A 17 17.99 11.32 3.60
N PHE A 18 16.88 10.74 3.99
CA PHE A 18 15.66 11.50 4.17
C PHE A 18 15.71 12.27 5.51
N GLU A 19 15.53 13.57 5.42
CA GLU A 19 15.30 14.47 6.57
C GLU A 19 14.27 15.51 6.14
N PRO A 20 13.13 15.63 6.87
CA PRO A 20 12.05 16.56 6.49
C PRO A 20 12.53 18.00 6.23
N ALA A 21 13.35 18.56 7.15
CA ALA A 21 13.90 19.91 7.00
C ALA A 21 14.71 20.09 5.72
N MET A 22 15.53 19.09 5.35
CA MET A 22 16.33 19.14 4.12
C MET A 22 15.47 19.07 2.86
N VAL A 23 14.39 18.29 2.88
CA VAL A 23 13.46 18.19 1.74
C VAL A 23 12.72 19.51 1.57
N LEU A 24 12.19 20.10 2.64
CA LEU A 24 11.48 21.37 2.61
C LEU A 24 12.41 22.54 2.16
N SER A 25 13.66 22.55 2.67
CA SER A 25 14.67 23.53 2.18
C SER A 25 14.96 23.35 0.68
N ALA A 26 15.10 22.10 0.20
CA ALA A 26 15.31 21.83 -1.21
C ALA A 26 14.11 22.26 -2.08
N ILE A 27 12.88 22.10 -1.59
CA ILE A 27 11.67 22.59 -2.28
C ILE A 27 11.74 24.12 -2.42
N LYS A 28 12.06 24.82 -1.35
CA LYS A 28 12.19 26.29 -1.33
C LYS A 28 13.29 26.81 -2.26
N GLU A 29 14.47 26.20 -2.19
CA GLU A 29 15.67 26.70 -2.88
C GLU A 29 15.76 26.24 -4.33
N ARG A 30 15.41 24.99 -4.61
CA ARG A 30 15.57 24.36 -5.94
C ARG A 30 14.31 24.39 -6.77
N ARG A 31 13.15 24.63 -6.13
CA ARG A 31 11.83 24.67 -6.79
C ARG A 31 11.62 23.48 -7.74
N PRO A 32 11.78 22.25 -7.26
CA PRO A 32 11.59 21.07 -8.09
C PRO A 32 10.16 21.01 -8.63
N THR A 33 10.00 20.39 -9.78
CA THR A 33 8.68 20.21 -10.39
C THR A 33 8.05 18.85 -10.03
N ARG A 34 8.84 17.90 -9.55
CA ARG A 34 8.39 16.55 -9.16
C ARG A 34 9.10 16.09 -7.91
N LEU A 35 8.35 15.42 -7.04
CA LEU A 35 8.88 14.73 -5.88
C LEU A 35 8.63 13.23 -6.02
N VAL A 36 9.51 12.43 -5.44
CA VAL A 36 9.36 10.98 -5.31
C VAL A 36 9.49 10.66 -3.83
N LEU A 37 8.40 10.27 -3.21
CA LEU A 37 8.29 10.07 -1.77
C LEU A 37 7.52 8.76 -1.52
N VAL A 38 7.94 8.00 -0.53
CA VAL A 38 7.13 6.87 -0.03
C VAL A 38 6.15 7.37 1.04
N PRO A 39 5.04 6.67 1.33
CA PRO A 39 4.03 7.12 2.27
C PRO A 39 4.59 7.60 3.61
N ALA A 40 5.46 6.83 4.25
CA ALA A 40 6.08 7.21 5.52
C ALA A 40 6.85 8.53 5.45
N THR A 41 7.49 8.84 4.32
CA THR A 41 8.19 10.13 4.16
C THR A 41 7.23 11.29 3.90
N ILE A 42 6.07 11.04 3.31
CA ILE A 42 5.00 12.05 3.16
C ILE A 42 4.45 12.44 4.54
N VAL A 43 4.13 11.45 5.37
CA VAL A 43 3.66 11.68 6.74
C VAL A 43 4.71 12.47 7.53
N ALA A 44 5.96 12.01 7.58
CA ALA A 44 7.02 12.70 8.31
C ALA A 44 7.29 14.13 7.82
N LEU A 45 7.06 14.42 6.52
CA LEU A 45 7.11 15.79 6.01
C LEU A 45 5.96 16.63 6.55
N SER A 46 4.75 16.10 6.60
CA SER A 46 3.55 16.83 7.05
C SER A 46 3.60 17.20 8.53
N GLU A 47 4.29 16.41 9.33
CA GLU A 47 4.49 16.65 10.77
C GLU A 47 5.53 17.76 11.05
N HIS A 48 6.38 18.10 10.06
CA HIS A 48 7.38 19.14 10.26
C HIS A 48 6.74 20.55 10.31
N PRO A 49 7.10 21.41 11.29
CA PRO A 49 6.49 22.73 11.45
C PRO A 49 6.50 23.59 10.17
N ASP A 50 7.56 23.51 9.38
CA ASP A 50 7.71 24.31 8.16
C ASP A 50 6.84 23.82 7.01
N PHE A 51 6.26 22.62 7.10
CA PHE A 51 5.40 22.08 6.02
C PHE A 51 4.24 23.01 5.70
N LYS A 52 3.54 23.50 6.73
CA LYS A 52 2.36 24.38 6.59
C LYS A 52 2.67 25.72 5.92
N THR A 53 3.93 26.17 5.99
CA THR A 53 4.37 27.46 5.42
C THR A 53 5.17 27.30 4.13
N THR A 54 5.41 26.07 3.68
CA THR A 54 6.16 25.78 2.46
C THR A 54 5.32 26.09 1.22
N ASP A 55 5.90 26.84 0.29
CA ASP A 55 5.31 27.08 -1.04
C ASP A 55 5.53 25.87 -1.96
N PHE A 56 4.47 25.11 -2.19
CA PHE A 56 4.45 23.96 -3.09
C PHE A 56 4.12 24.30 -4.55
N SER A 57 3.98 25.57 -4.91
CA SER A 57 3.52 26.00 -6.25
C SER A 57 4.41 25.54 -7.42
N SER A 58 5.67 25.22 -7.16
CA SER A 58 6.56 24.64 -8.18
C SER A 58 6.31 23.16 -8.45
N ILE A 59 5.68 22.43 -7.49
CA ILE A 59 5.49 20.98 -7.58
C ILE A 59 4.29 20.68 -8.48
N LYS A 60 4.54 20.01 -9.58
CA LYS A 60 3.52 19.57 -10.53
C LYS A 60 2.94 18.20 -10.18
N SER A 61 3.70 17.37 -9.46
CA SER A 61 3.22 16.10 -8.91
C SER A 61 4.15 15.52 -7.86
N VAL A 62 3.57 14.76 -6.94
CA VAL A 62 4.26 13.83 -6.06
C VAL A 62 4.02 12.42 -6.58
N THR A 63 5.09 11.64 -6.78
CA THR A 63 4.98 10.22 -7.11
C THR A 63 5.19 9.40 -5.85
N THR A 64 4.27 8.48 -5.59
CA THR A 64 4.34 7.57 -4.44
C THR A 64 4.03 6.13 -4.84
N GLY A 65 4.30 5.18 -3.96
CA GLY A 65 4.08 3.75 -4.20
C GLY A 65 4.87 2.89 -3.22
N SER A 66 5.22 1.68 -3.62
CA SER A 66 5.94 0.66 -2.83
C SER A 66 5.09 -0.04 -1.77
N THR A 67 3.95 0.49 -1.40
CA THR A 67 2.95 -0.11 -0.52
C THR A 67 1.57 0.44 -0.89
N ILE A 68 0.52 -0.12 -0.31
CA ILE A 68 -0.83 0.47 -0.40
C ILE A 68 -0.77 1.86 0.23
N VAL A 69 -1.29 2.86 -0.47
CA VAL A 69 -1.24 4.27 -0.07
C VAL A 69 -2.61 4.68 0.44
N GLN A 70 -2.66 5.02 1.72
CA GLN A 70 -3.89 5.49 2.37
C GLN A 70 -4.35 6.82 1.77
N LYS A 71 -5.68 7.00 1.69
CA LYS A 71 -6.25 8.26 1.19
C LYS A 71 -5.79 9.47 2.01
N SER A 72 -5.71 9.34 3.33
CA SER A 72 -5.21 10.38 4.23
C SER A 72 -3.81 10.87 3.86
N VAL A 73 -2.92 9.96 3.44
CA VAL A 73 -1.57 10.30 2.98
C VAL A 73 -1.59 11.03 1.63
N ILE A 74 -2.52 10.67 0.75
CA ILE A 74 -2.70 11.36 -0.54
C ILE A 74 -3.23 12.77 -0.30
N ASP A 75 -4.20 12.92 0.59
CA ASP A 75 -4.84 14.19 0.91
C ASP A 75 -3.84 15.22 1.44
N ILE A 76 -2.75 14.83 2.11
CA ILE A 76 -1.69 15.75 2.57
C ILE A 76 -1.22 16.71 1.47
N PHE A 77 -0.98 16.21 0.25
CA PHE A 77 -0.58 17.04 -0.87
C PHE A 77 -1.76 17.54 -1.71
N HIS A 78 -2.86 16.78 -1.78
CA HIS A 78 -4.07 17.21 -2.46
C HIS A 78 -4.65 18.49 -1.83
N ASP A 79 -4.60 18.66 -0.51
CA ASP A 79 -5.01 19.87 0.21
C ASP A 79 -4.17 21.10 -0.17
N HIS A 80 -2.95 20.90 -0.68
CA HIS A 80 -2.11 21.93 -1.28
C HIS A 80 -2.27 22.04 -2.80
N ASN A 81 -3.30 21.41 -3.37
CA ASN A 81 -3.55 21.36 -4.82
C ASN A 81 -2.38 20.75 -5.63
N VAL A 82 -1.63 19.83 -5.03
CA VAL A 82 -0.53 19.10 -5.66
C VAL A 82 -0.97 17.69 -5.99
N PRO A 83 -1.01 17.28 -7.27
CA PRO A 83 -1.41 15.94 -7.67
C PRO A 83 -0.49 14.86 -7.10
N VAL A 84 -1.07 13.83 -6.48
CA VAL A 84 -0.36 12.63 -6.03
C VAL A 84 -0.63 11.51 -7.01
N ILE A 85 0.41 11.03 -7.68
CA ILE A 85 0.32 9.92 -8.62
C ILE A 85 0.90 8.65 -8.01
N GLN A 86 0.12 7.58 -8.07
CA GLN A 86 0.55 6.28 -7.58
C GLN A 86 1.15 5.46 -8.72
N ASN A 87 2.28 4.85 -8.45
CA ASN A 87 2.91 3.86 -9.32
C ASN A 87 2.85 2.49 -8.63
N TYR A 88 2.48 1.48 -9.40
CA TYR A 88 2.52 0.10 -8.96
C TYR A 88 3.52 -0.69 -9.78
N GLY A 89 4.19 -1.59 -9.12
CA GLY A 89 5.08 -2.56 -9.73
C GLY A 89 6.01 -3.21 -8.70
N LEU A 90 6.77 -4.16 -9.18
CA LEU A 90 7.70 -4.97 -8.41
C LEU A 90 9.07 -4.90 -9.08
N THR A 91 10.12 -5.39 -8.41
CA THR A 91 11.44 -5.57 -9.02
C THR A 91 11.33 -6.43 -10.29
N GLU A 92 10.47 -7.42 -10.24
CA GLU A 92 10.14 -8.34 -11.33
C GLU A 92 9.46 -7.67 -12.54
N THR A 93 9.04 -6.43 -12.42
CA THR A 93 8.32 -5.71 -13.50
C THR A 93 9.03 -4.44 -13.97
N GLY A 94 10.30 -4.27 -13.63
CA GLY A 94 11.27 -3.32 -14.14
C GLY A 94 11.06 -1.81 -13.94
N PRO A 95 10.72 -1.25 -12.79
CA PRO A 95 9.88 -1.64 -11.66
C PRO A 95 8.44 -1.14 -11.77
N VAL A 96 8.03 -0.41 -12.83
CA VAL A 96 6.71 0.21 -12.97
C VAL A 96 5.89 -0.55 -14.01
N ALA A 97 4.81 -1.17 -13.57
CA ALA A 97 3.85 -1.89 -14.41
C ALA A 97 2.54 -1.12 -14.64
N LEU A 98 2.07 -0.41 -13.60
CA LEU A 98 0.90 0.45 -13.69
C LEU A 98 1.27 1.84 -13.18
N TYR A 99 0.64 2.88 -13.72
CA TYR A 99 0.80 4.24 -13.22
C TYR A 99 -0.47 5.07 -13.37
N LEU A 100 -0.72 5.94 -12.40
CA LEU A 100 -1.78 6.94 -12.45
C LEU A 100 -1.26 8.20 -13.17
N ARG A 101 -2.03 8.71 -14.13
CA ARG A 101 -1.68 9.95 -14.83
C ARG A 101 -1.96 11.17 -13.94
N ILE A 102 -1.24 12.26 -14.16
CA ILE A 102 -1.42 13.51 -13.42
C ILE A 102 -2.86 14.02 -13.56
N ASP A 103 -3.41 13.97 -14.75
CA ASP A 103 -4.77 14.47 -15.06
C ASP A 103 -5.86 13.71 -14.29
N ASP A 104 -5.56 12.48 -13.88
CA ASP A 104 -6.50 11.58 -13.22
C ASP A 104 -6.32 11.57 -11.67
N ALA A 105 -5.27 12.22 -11.15
CA ALA A 105 -4.84 12.11 -9.76
C ALA A 105 -5.94 12.48 -8.76
N PHE A 106 -6.69 13.55 -9.01
CA PHE A 106 -7.76 14.02 -8.12
C PHE A 106 -9.06 13.25 -8.29
N SER A 107 -9.33 12.69 -9.49
CA SER A 107 -10.57 11.97 -9.79
C SER A 107 -10.50 10.48 -9.52
N ARG A 108 -9.28 9.91 -9.42
CA ARG A 108 -9.01 8.46 -9.25
C ARG A 108 -8.14 8.19 -8.03
N VAL A 109 -8.49 8.84 -6.92
CA VAL A 109 -7.77 8.67 -5.64
C VAL A 109 -7.75 7.20 -5.23
N GLY A 110 -6.58 6.69 -4.81
CA GLY A 110 -6.39 5.30 -4.41
C GLY A 110 -6.10 4.33 -5.57
N SER A 111 -6.31 4.75 -6.84
CA SER A 111 -5.94 3.92 -7.98
C SER A 111 -4.43 3.90 -8.22
N THR A 112 -3.91 2.75 -8.61
CA THR A 112 -2.55 2.61 -9.16
C THR A 112 -2.47 2.96 -10.65
N GLY A 113 -3.59 3.38 -11.23
CA GLY A 113 -3.69 3.79 -12.63
C GLY A 113 -3.96 2.64 -13.58
N ARG A 114 -3.41 2.74 -14.78
CA ARG A 114 -3.56 1.79 -15.89
C ARG A 114 -2.22 1.17 -16.27
N GLY A 115 -2.26 0.15 -17.12
CA GLY A 115 -1.05 -0.48 -17.66
C GLY A 115 -0.07 0.54 -18.24
N ALA A 116 1.21 0.40 -17.87
CA ALA A 116 2.28 1.18 -18.44
C ALA A 116 2.48 0.82 -19.93
N LEU A 117 3.23 1.65 -20.66
CA LEU A 117 3.52 1.40 -22.07
C LEU A 117 4.07 -0.02 -22.26
N HIS A 118 3.43 -0.78 -23.16
CA HIS A 118 3.74 -2.18 -23.46
C HIS A 118 3.46 -3.19 -22.33
N THR A 119 2.86 -2.77 -21.20
CA THR A 119 2.44 -3.66 -20.12
C THR A 119 0.96 -3.95 -20.22
N ARG A 120 0.61 -5.23 -20.27
CA ARG A 120 -0.76 -5.72 -20.17
C ARG A 120 -1.00 -6.26 -18.77
N PHE A 121 -2.25 -6.18 -18.33
CA PHE A 121 -2.67 -6.79 -17.08
C PHE A 121 -3.97 -7.57 -17.24
N ARG A 122 -4.21 -8.49 -16.34
CA ARG A 122 -5.47 -9.21 -16.14
C ARG A 122 -5.75 -9.26 -14.64
N ILE A 123 -7.03 -9.30 -14.28
CA ILE A 123 -7.47 -9.65 -12.93
C ILE A 123 -8.21 -10.98 -13.05
N VAL A 124 -7.76 -11.99 -12.32
CA VAL A 124 -8.26 -13.37 -12.48
C VAL A 124 -8.71 -13.98 -11.15
N ASP A 125 -9.65 -14.92 -11.25
CA ASP A 125 -10.04 -15.79 -10.13
C ASP A 125 -9.01 -16.93 -9.91
N ASP A 126 -9.30 -17.83 -8.97
CA ASP A 126 -8.41 -18.95 -8.66
C ASP A 126 -8.35 -20.02 -9.76
N GLU A 127 -9.29 -20.00 -10.73
CA GLU A 127 -9.28 -20.84 -11.94
C GLU A 127 -8.69 -20.14 -13.18
N ASP A 128 -7.95 -19.03 -12.99
CA ASP A 128 -7.32 -18.22 -14.04
C ASP A 128 -8.30 -17.60 -15.08
N ARG A 129 -9.56 -17.42 -14.73
CA ARG A 129 -10.57 -16.76 -15.56
C ARG A 129 -10.60 -15.27 -15.23
N ASP A 130 -10.73 -14.43 -16.27
CA ASP A 130 -10.89 -12.99 -16.07
C ASP A 130 -12.16 -12.69 -15.28
N VAL A 131 -12.05 -11.86 -14.25
CA VAL A 131 -13.19 -11.41 -13.46
C VAL A 131 -13.82 -10.13 -14.05
N PRO A 132 -15.12 -9.92 -13.85
CA PRO A 132 -15.79 -8.68 -14.25
C PRO A 132 -15.19 -7.44 -13.57
N ALA A 133 -15.38 -6.26 -14.20
CA ALA A 133 -15.00 -4.99 -13.60
C ALA A 133 -15.66 -4.81 -12.21
N GLY A 134 -14.88 -4.34 -11.24
CA GLY A 134 -15.28 -4.18 -9.85
C GLY A 134 -15.12 -5.43 -8.99
N GLN A 135 -14.92 -6.59 -9.57
CA GLN A 135 -14.65 -7.82 -8.82
C GLN A 135 -13.15 -7.97 -8.55
N SER A 136 -12.82 -8.37 -7.32
CA SER A 136 -11.43 -8.63 -6.92
C SER A 136 -10.93 -9.97 -7.42
N GLY A 137 -9.65 -10.02 -7.79
CA GLY A 137 -8.93 -11.20 -8.21
C GLY A 137 -7.43 -10.96 -8.16
N GLU A 138 -6.62 -11.96 -8.51
CA GLU A 138 -5.18 -11.83 -8.59
C GLU A 138 -4.78 -11.01 -9.82
N LEU A 139 -3.92 -10.01 -9.61
CA LEU A 139 -3.34 -9.22 -10.70
C LEU A 139 -2.24 -10.02 -11.40
N LEU A 140 -2.41 -10.23 -12.68
CA LEU A 140 -1.39 -10.81 -13.57
C LEU A 140 -0.83 -9.72 -14.49
N LEU A 141 0.47 -9.80 -14.78
CA LEU A 141 1.17 -8.84 -15.64
C LEU A 141 1.89 -9.53 -16.80
N GLN A 142 1.92 -8.86 -17.94
CA GLN A 142 2.67 -9.31 -19.11
C GLN A 142 3.26 -8.11 -19.85
N GLY A 143 4.52 -8.20 -20.23
CA GLY A 143 5.20 -7.15 -21.01
C GLY A 143 6.71 -7.38 -21.08
N PRO A 144 7.42 -6.61 -21.90
CA PRO A 144 8.86 -6.70 -22.05
C PRO A 144 9.64 -6.25 -20.80
N ASN A 145 8.95 -5.62 -19.85
CA ASN A 145 9.48 -5.17 -18.55
C ASN A 145 9.41 -6.27 -17.49
N VAL A 146 8.72 -7.38 -17.74
CA VAL A 146 8.63 -8.51 -16.80
C VAL A 146 9.93 -9.31 -16.84
N LEU A 147 10.39 -9.80 -15.67
CA LEU A 147 11.58 -10.62 -15.52
C LEU A 147 11.53 -11.83 -16.46
N LEU A 148 12.70 -12.31 -16.86
CA LEU A 148 12.82 -13.54 -17.64
C LEU A 148 12.84 -14.76 -16.71
N GLU A 149 13.54 -14.65 -15.58
CA GLU A 149 13.68 -15.72 -14.60
C GLU A 149 14.22 -15.18 -13.27
N TYR A 150 14.04 -15.94 -12.20
CA TYR A 150 14.82 -15.79 -10.97
C TYR A 150 16.15 -16.52 -11.13
N TRP A 151 17.24 -15.81 -10.91
CA TRP A 151 18.60 -16.35 -11.13
C TRP A 151 18.86 -17.60 -10.31
N GLY A 152 19.11 -18.71 -11.00
CA GLY A 152 19.41 -20.00 -10.37
C GLY A 152 18.24 -20.66 -9.63
N ASP A 153 17.01 -20.14 -9.79
CA ASP A 153 15.80 -20.70 -9.16
C ASP A 153 14.69 -20.97 -10.19
N PRO A 154 14.78 -22.09 -10.93
CA PRO A 154 13.78 -22.47 -11.89
C PRO A 154 12.42 -22.83 -11.27
N ALA A 155 12.39 -23.26 -10.01
CA ALA A 155 11.16 -23.61 -9.32
C ALA A 155 10.30 -22.35 -9.07
N SER A 156 10.87 -21.34 -8.43
CA SER A 156 10.17 -20.05 -8.23
C SER A 156 9.85 -19.35 -9.54
N THR A 157 10.72 -19.51 -10.56
CA THR A 157 10.44 -18.98 -11.91
C THR A 157 9.21 -19.62 -12.52
N CYS A 158 9.07 -20.93 -12.46
CA CYS A 158 7.93 -21.67 -13.00
C CYS A 158 6.63 -21.34 -12.22
N GLU A 159 6.72 -21.12 -10.91
CA GLU A 159 5.59 -20.70 -10.08
C GLU A 159 5.13 -19.29 -10.43
N ALA A 160 6.06 -18.35 -10.62
CA ALA A 160 5.75 -16.95 -10.88
C ALA A 160 5.35 -16.67 -12.34
N LEU A 161 5.92 -17.40 -13.31
CA LEU A 161 5.67 -17.20 -14.74
C LEU A 161 4.83 -18.37 -15.29
N GLN A 162 3.53 -18.14 -15.45
CA GLN A 162 2.60 -19.17 -15.93
C GLN A 162 1.91 -18.69 -17.20
N ASN A 163 1.92 -19.50 -18.27
CA ASN A 163 1.24 -19.23 -19.53
C ASN A 163 1.62 -17.85 -20.14
N GLY A 164 2.85 -17.38 -19.91
CA GLY A 164 3.34 -16.07 -20.38
C GLY A 164 2.88 -14.89 -19.54
N TRP A 165 2.28 -15.12 -18.38
CA TRP A 165 1.87 -14.12 -17.41
C TRP A 165 2.67 -14.24 -16.12
N PHE A 166 3.04 -13.11 -15.55
CA PHE A 166 3.64 -13.01 -14.22
C PHE A 166 2.56 -12.90 -13.17
N ARG A 167 2.55 -13.82 -12.22
CA ARG A 167 1.67 -13.83 -11.05
C ARG A 167 2.25 -12.92 -9.97
N THR A 168 1.59 -11.80 -9.73
CA THR A 168 2.13 -10.80 -8.81
C THR A 168 1.95 -11.19 -7.33
N GLY A 169 0.99 -12.05 -7.06
CA GLY A 169 0.53 -12.33 -5.70
C GLY A 169 -0.18 -11.15 -5.03
N ASP A 170 -0.55 -10.12 -5.80
CA ASP A 170 -1.35 -8.99 -5.32
C ASP A 170 -2.80 -9.17 -5.79
N ILE A 171 -3.73 -8.91 -4.88
CA ILE A 171 -5.18 -8.93 -5.14
C ILE A 171 -5.64 -7.50 -5.38
N GLY A 172 -6.47 -7.33 -6.38
CA GLY A 172 -7.05 -6.02 -6.72
C GLY A 172 -8.24 -6.16 -7.64
N TYR A 173 -8.79 -5.05 -8.05
CA TYR A 173 -9.85 -4.99 -9.04
C TYR A 173 -9.57 -3.91 -10.08
N CYS A 174 -10.24 -4.01 -11.21
CA CYS A 174 -10.23 -2.99 -12.25
C CYS A 174 -11.63 -2.38 -12.34
N ASP A 175 -11.73 -1.05 -12.38
CA ASP A 175 -13.02 -0.40 -12.60
C ASP A 175 -13.45 -0.45 -14.08
N THR A 176 -14.65 0.02 -14.38
CA THR A 176 -15.20 0.05 -15.75
C THR A 176 -14.42 0.94 -16.71
N ASP A 177 -13.62 1.86 -16.20
CA ASP A 177 -12.78 2.76 -16.98
C ASP A 177 -11.34 2.25 -17.15
N GLY A 178 -11.03 1.05 -16.60
CA GLY A 178 -9.74 0.40 -16.74
C GLY A 178 -8.69 0.83 -15.72
N TYR A 179 -9.08 1.49 -14.62
CA TYR A 179 -8.17 1.82 -13.51
C TYR A 179 -8.10 0.67 -12.52
N VAL A 180 -6.88 0.34 -12.12
CA VAL A 180 -6.60 -0.74 -11.19
C VAL A 180 -6.44 -0.21 -9.77
N TYR A 181 -7.03 -0.92 -8.81
CA TYR A 181 -6.94 -0.68 -7.38
C TYR A 181 -6.41 -1.95 -6.72
N ILE A 182 -5.37 -1.82 -5.90
CA ILE A 182 -4.78 -2.94 -5.16
C ILE A 182 -5.39 -2.98 -3.78
N ASN A 183 -5.97 -4.13 -3.44
CA ASN A 183 -6.63 -4.34 -2.17
C ASN A 183 -5.66 -4.89 -1.12
N ASP A 184 -4.90 -5.95 -1.46
CA ASP A 184 -3.96 -6.60 -0.53
C ASP A 184 -3.02 -7.56 -1.24
N ARG A 185 -2.16 -8.23 -0.48
CA ARG A 185 -1.39 -9.39 -0.91
C ARG A 185 -2.21 -10.66 -0.77
N LYS A 186 -2.18 -11.55 -1.77
CA LYS A 186 -2.88 -12.85 -1.76
C LYS A 186 -2.57 -13.65 -0.48
N LYS A 187 -1.31 -13.68 -0.07
CA LYS A 187 -0.84 -14.35 1.15
C LYS A 187 -1.26 -13.68 2.48
N ASP A 188 -1.74 -12.44 2.41
CA ASP A 188 -2.17 -11.67 3.58
C ASP A 188 -3.70 -11.67 3.74
N VAL A 189 -4.44 -12.10 2.71
CA VAL A 189 -5.90 -12.27 2.76
C VAL A 189 -6.27 -13.26 3.86
N VAL A 190 -7.23 -12.88 4.69
CA VAL A 190 -7.79 -13.74 5.75
C VAL A 190 -9.01 -14.45 5.20
N ILE A 191 -8.99 -15.80 5.20
CA ILE A 191 -10.11 -16.60 4.72
C ILE A 191 -10.95 -17.05 5.92
N SER A 192 -12.04 -16.34 6.17
CA SER A 192 -12.91 -16.57 7.32
C SER A 192 -14.26 -17.12 6.89
N GLY A 193 -14.53 -18.38 7.21
CA GLY A 193 -15.79 -19.04 6.86
C GLY A 193 -16.03 -19.14 5.34
N GLY A 194 -14.97 -19.14 4.53
CA GLY A 194 -15.03 -19.16 3.07
C GLY A 194 -15.11 -17.78 2.42
N GLU A 195 -15.14 -16.70 3.20
CA GLU A 195 -15.16 -15.33 2.71
C GLU A 195 -13.76 -14.71 2.79
N ASN A 196 -13.37 -13.97 1.75
CA ASN A 196 -12.11 -13.25 1.72
C ASN A 196 -12.24 -11.91 2.47
N ILE A 197 -11.40 -11.72 3.47
CA ILE A 197 -11.27 -10.47 4.20
C ILE A 197 -9.89 -9.88 3.85
N TYR A 198 -9.89 -8.65 3.36
CA TYR A 198 -8.68 -7.95 2.98
C TYR A 198 -8.21 -7.08 4.16
N PRO A 199 -7.10 -7.41 4.83
CA PRO A 199 -6.56 -6.64 5.95
C PRO A 199 -6.49 -5.13 5.69
N ALA A 200 -6.11 -4.72 4.48
CA ALA A 200 -6.02 -3.31 4.15
C ALA A 200 -7.35 -2.53 4.27
N GLU A 201 -8.52 -3.18 4.04
CA GLU A 201 -9.81 -2.53 4.27
C GLU A 201 -10.04 -2.22 5.76
N LEU A 202 -9.59 -3.12 6.64
CA LEU A 202 -9.71 -2.93 8.08
C LEU A 202 -8.69 -1.91 8.59
N GLU A 203 -7.48 -1.95 8.05
CA GLU A 203 -6.41 -0.99 8.36
C GLU A 203 -6.81 0.42 8.00
N GLN A 204 -7.54 0.63 6.89
CA GLN A 204 -8.09 1.93 6.52
C GLN A 204 -9.09 2.50 7.54
N VAL A 205 -9.84 1.65 8.23
CA VAL A 205 -10.73 2.08 9.32
C VAL A 205 -9.90 2.43 10.56
N LEU A 206 -8.92 1.59 10.89
CA LEU A 206 -8.03 1.83 12.05
C LEU A 206 -7.24 3.13 11.90
N ASP A 207 -6.75 3.45 10.71
CA ASP A 207 -6.00 4.68 10.44
C ASP A 207 -6.78 5.98 10.68
N GLN A 208 -8.10 5.90 10.78
CA GLN A 208 -8.97 7.06 11.05
C GLN A 208 -9.23 7.25 12.55
N ILE A 209 -8.74 6.35 13.40
CA ILE A 209 -8.99 6.38 14.84
C ILE A 209 -7.94 7.26 15.50
N ASP A 210 -8.38 8.37 16.07
CA ASP A 210 -7.52 9.28 16.83
C ASP A 210 -6.92 8.58 18.07
N GLY A 211 -5.61 8.71 18.25
CA GLY A 211 -4.86 8.07 19.32
C GLY A 211 -4.23 6.71 18.97
N LEU A 212 -4.40 6.21 17.73
CA LEU A 212 -3.61 5.11 17.21
C LEU A 212 -2.33 5.66 16.56
N ALA A 213 -1.16 5.21 17.04
CA ALA A 213 0.12 5.52 16.39
C ALA A 213 0.39 4.62 15.18
N ASP A 214 -0.10 3.36 15.24
CA ASP A 214 0.14 2.37 14.17
C ASP A 214 -0.85 1.20 14.31
N ALA A 215 -1.20 0.57 13.18
CA ALA A 215 -2.08 -0.59 13.16
C ALA A 215 -1.76 -1.55 12.01
N ALA A 216 -1.99 -2.84 12.24
CA ALA A 216 -1.96 -3.86 11.20
C ALA A 216 -3.01 -4.93 11.50
N VAL A 217 -3.57 -5.53 10.45
CA VAL A 217 -4.49 -6.66 10.58
C VAL A 217 -3.84 -7.90 9.98
N VAL A 218 -3.95 -9.01 10.71
CA VAL A 218 -3.44 -10.31 10.29
C VAL A 218 -4.46 -11.40 10.57
N GLY A 219 -4.41 -12.48 9.79
CA GLY A 219 -5.18 -13.69 10.06
C GLY A 219 -4.61 -14.45 11.26
N MET A 220 -5.49 -14.94 12.11
CA MET A 220 -5.18 -15.88 13.18
C MET A 220 -6.03 -17.14 12.98
N PRO A 221 -5.46 -18.36 13.14
CA PRO A 221 -6.22 -19.60 13.06
C PRO A 221 -7.40 -19.63 14.02
N ASP A 222 -8.56 -20.07 13.54
CA ASP A 222 -9.80 -20.22 14.32
C ASP A 222 -10.45 -21.58 14.02
N SER A 223 -10.86 -22.30 15.07
CA SER A 223 -11.39 -23.65 14.95
C SER A 223 -12.74 -23.72 14.22
N LYS A 224 -13.51 -22.64 14.21
CA LYS A 224 -14.85 -22.56 13.60
C LYS A 224 -14.79 -21.95 12.19
N TRP A 225 -13.97 -20.93 12.00
CA TRP A 225 -13.97 -20.10 10.80
C TRP A 225 -12.77 -20.34 9.88
N GLY A 226 -11.82 -21.22 10.29
CA GLY A 226 -10.54 -21.42 9.60
C GLY A 226 -9.55 -20.34 10.03
N GLU A 227 -9.81 -19.10 9.64
CA GLU A 227 -9.08 -17.92 10.11
C GLU A 227 -10.04 -16.81 10.55
N VAL A 228 -9.55 -15.91 11.40
CA VAL A 228 -10.24 -14.68 11.79
C VAL A 228 -9.29 -13.50 11.75
N PRO A 229 -9.77 -12.28 11.36
CA PRO A 229 -8.94 -11.10 11.39
C PRO A 229 -8.69 -10.65 12.83
N VAL A 230 -7.44 -10.31 13.11
CA VAL A 230 -6.99 -9.75 14.40
C VAL A 230 -6.29 -8.42 14.14
N ALA A 231 -6.72 -7.38 14.85
CA ALA A 231 -6.06 -6.08 14.82
C ALA A 231 -4.90 -6.05 15.81
N VAL A 232 -3.70 -5.75 15.34
CA VAL A 232 -2.52 -5.48 16.17
C VAL A 232 -2.26 -3.99 16.11
N ILE A 233 -2.30 -3.31 17.26
CA ILE A 233 -2.26 -1.85 17.33
C ILE A 233 -1.17 -1.35 18.27
N ALA A 234 -0.60 -0.20 17.97
CA ALA A 234 0.21 0.60 18.85
C ALA A 234 -0.53 1.92 19.14
N LEU A 235 -0.61 2.33 20.40
CA LEU A 235 -1.23 3.58 20.80
C LEU A 235 -0.20 4.72 20.83
N GLU A 236 -0.66 5.94 20.62
CA GLU A 236 0.13 7.14 20.94
C GLU A 236 0.42 7.21 22.44
N ALA A 237 1.48 7.95 22.80
CA ALA A 237 1.83 8.16 24.21
C ALA A 237 0.65 8.79 24.96
N ASP A 238 0.39 8.29 26.17
CA ASP A 238 -0.68 8.77 27.07
C ASP A 238 -2.11 8.64 26.50
N ARG A 239 -2.31 7.79 25.47
CA ARG A 239 -3.64 7.47 24.95
C ARG A 239 -4.11 6.09 25.42
N GLU A 240 -5.40 6.00 25.74
CA GLU A 240 -6.08 4.75 26.06
C GLU A 240 -7.38 4.68 25.23
N ILE A 241 -7.60 3.57 24.59
CA ILE A 241 -8.83 3.25 23.86
C ILE A 241 -9.22 1.82 24.24
N ASP A 242 -10.41 1.61 24.80
CA ASP A 242 -10.86 0.26 25.10
C ASP A 242 -11.25 -0.51 23.82
N ASN A 243 -11.21 -1.85 23.90
CA ASN A 243 -11.46 -2.70 22.72
C ASN A 243 -12.87 -2.54 22.15
N ALA A 244 -13.88 -2.29 22.99
CA ALA A 244 -15.25 -2.16 22.54
C ALA A 244 -15.42 -0.86 21.74
N THR A 245 -14.86 0.24 22.21
CA THR A 245 -14.82 1.51 21.48
C THR A 245 -14.10 1.35 20.15
N LEU A 246 -12.90 0.73 20.14
CA LEU A 246 -12.14 0.52 18.91
C LEU A 246 -12.92 -0.32 17.89
N LEU A 247 -13.54 -1.42 18.32
CA LEU A 247 -14.33 -2.27 17.44
C LEU A 247 -15.60 -1.60 16.92
N SER A 248 -16.15 -0.62 17.66
CA SER A 248 -17.33 0.13 17.22
C SER A 248 -17.09 1.00 15.99
N PHE A 249 -15.84 1.38 15.70
CA PHE A 249 -15.52 2.14 14.48
C PHE A 249 -15.76 1.36 13.19
N PHE A 250 -15.84 0.04 13.25
CA PHE A 250 -16.17 -0.80 12.11
C PHE A 250 -17.68 -0.88 11.84
N ASP A 251 -18.52 -0.53 12.81
CA ASP A 251 -19.98 -0.62 12.68
C ASP A 251 -20.49 0.36 11.62
N GLY A 252 -21.26 -0.17 10.64
CA GLY A 252 -21.80 0.61 9.54
C GLY A 252 -20.76 0.99 8.44
N VAL A 253 -19.47 0.73 8.65
CA VAL A 253 -18.41 0.97 7.67
C VAL A 253 -18.11 -0.31 6.89
N LEU A 254 -17.90 -1.41 7.60
CA LEU A 254 -17.64 -2.73 7.01
C LEU A 254 -18.70 -3.75 7.42
N ALA A 255 -18.89 -4.77 6.58
CA ALA A 255 -19.77 -5.88 6.90
C ALA A 255 -19.26 -6.61 8.16
N ARG A 256 -20.17 -7.02 9.06
CA ARG A 256 -19.85 -7.53 10.39
C ARG A 256 -18.93 -8.76 10.41
N PHE A 257 -18.96 -9.58 9.37
CA PHE A 257 -18.07 -10.74 9.26
C PHE A 257 -16.60 -10.34 9.05
N LYS A 258 -16.35 -9.13 8.50
CA LYS A 258 -15.00 -8.58 8.31
C LYS A 258 -14.39 -7.99 9.57
N HIS A 259 -15.20 -7.68 10.60
CA HIS A 259 -14.69 -7.01 11.81
C HIS A 259 -13.63 -7.84 12.52
N PRO A 260 -12.58 -7.22 13.06
CA PRO A 260 -11.58 -7.91 13.87
C PRO A 260 -12.25 -8.68 15.02
N LYS A 261 -11.81 -9.90 15.26
CA LYS A 261 -12.33 -10.75 16.37
C LYS A 261 -11.58 -10.51 17.67
N ALA A 262 -10.38 -9.93 17.58
CA ALA A 262 -9.57 -9.57 18.71
C ALA A 262 -8.73 -8.32 18.40
N VAL A 263 -8.31 -7.64 19.47
CA VAL A 263 -7.38 -6.52 19.41
C VAL A 263 -6.20 -6.86 20.31
N ILE A 264 -4.98 -6.71 19.77
CA ILE A 264 -3.73 -6.95 20.48
C ILE A 264 -2.96 -5.65 20.51
N ARG A 265 -2.49 -5.28 21.70
CA ARG A 265 -1.67 -4.08 21.89
C ARG A 265 -0.20 -4.44 21.93
N VAL A 266 0.59 -3.63 21.24
CA VAL A 266 2.05 -3.73 21.21
C VAL A 266 2.63 -2.33 21.38
N ASP A 267 3.90 -2.26 21.86
CA ASP A 267 4.59 -0.97 21.96
C ASP A 267 4.91 -0.40 20.56
N ALA A 268 5.25 -1.27 19.62
CA ALA A 268 5.50 -0.90 18.21
C ALA A 268 5.31 -2.11 17.28
N LEU A 269 4.86 -1.86 16.05
CA LEU A 269 4.77 -2.91 15.03
C LEU A 269 6.15 -3.21 14.42
N PRO A 270 6.48 -4.49 14.14
CA PRO A 270 7.73 -4.84 13.48
C PRO A 270 7.74 -4.32 12.03
N ARG A 271 8.81 -3.59 11.68
CA ARG A 271 8.97 -2.99 10.35
C ARG A 271 10.32 -3.31 9.74
N ASN A 272 10.37 -3.38 8.42
CA ASN A 272 11.63 -3.48 7.69
C ASN A 272 12.31 -2.10 7.56
N VAL A 273 13.51 -2.08 6.99
CA VAL A 273 14.30 -0.85 6.77
C VAL A 273 13.62 0.19 5.86
N MET A 274 12.60 -0.21 5.11
CA MET A 274 11.79 0.65 4.24
C MET A 274 10.53 1.17 4.96
N GLY A 275 10.33 0.83 6.25
CA GLY A 275 9.18 1.21 7.04
C GLY A 275 7.93 0.34 6.83
N LYS A 276 8.00 -0.74 6.03
CA LYS A 276 6.87 -1.64 5.81
C LYS A 276 6.67 -2.59 6.97
N VAL A 277 5.42 -2.72 7.46
CA VAL A 277 5.05 -3.69 8.50
C VAL A 277 5.34 -5.12 8.05
N LEU A 278 5.97 -5.89 8.93
CA LEU A 278 6.31 -7.30 8.71
C LEU A 278 5.17 -8.22 9.21
N LYS A 279 4.07 -8.30 8.44
CA LYS A 279 2.89 -9.12 8.81
C LYS A 279 3.23 -10.59 9.08
N HIS A 280 4.23 -11.16 8.41
CA HIS A 280 4.68 -12.53 8.66
C HIS A 280 5.28 -12.70 10.07
N GLU A 281 5.94 -11.68 10.59
CA GLU A 281 6.48 -11.68 11.95
C GLU A 281 5.35 -11.59 12.99
N LEU A 282 4.34 -10.75 12.73
CA LEU A 282 3.14 -10.69 13.57
C LEU A 282 2.42 -12.05 13.64
N ARG A 283 2.24 -12.73 12.49
CA ARG A 283 1.65 -14.07 12.47
C ARG A 283 2.50 -15.09 13.24
N ARG A 284 3.83 -15.02 13.13
CA ARG A 284 4.73 -15.87 13.90
C ARG A 284 4.57 -15.66 15.40
N LEU A 285 4.57 -14.39 15.86
CA LEU A 285 4.41 -14.04 17.27
C LEU A 285 3.04 -14.44 17.84
N LEU A 286 1.99 -14.43 17.01
CA LEU A 286 0.68 -14.95 17.37
C LEU A 286 0.70 -16.49 17.48
N ALA A 287 1.33 -17.17 16.53
CA ALA A 287 1.37 -18.62 16.47
C ALA A 287 2.19 -19.24 17.62
N ASP A 288 3.28 -18.56 18.04
CA ASP A 288 4.12 -19.02 19.16
C ASP A 288 3.62 -18.53 20.55
N GLY A 289 2.49 -17.79 20.59
CA GLY A 289 1.88 -17.34 21.83
C GLY A 289 2.60 -16.15 22.51
N THR A 290 3.54 -15.52 21.82
CA THR A 290 4.21 -14.29 22.33
C THR A 290 3.25 -13.11 22.35
N LEU A 291 2.36 -13.02 21.34
CA LEU A 291 1.25 -12.08 21.29
C LEU A 291 -0.05 -12.84 21.58
N LEU A 292 -0.80 -12.38 22.57
CA LEU A 292 -2.07 -12.96 22.96
C LEU A 292 -3.18 -11.91 22.81
N PRO A 293 -4.37 -12.34 22.30
CA PRO A 293 -5.55 -11.48 22.33
C PRO A 293 -5.89 -11.09 23.78
N GLY A 294 -6.03 -9.79 24.02
CA GLY A 294 -6.40 -9.23 25.32
C GLY A 294 -7.91 -9.31 25.59
#